data_505eda9065cb95d9b2a39574ac11b005
#
_entry.id   505eda9065cb95d9b2a39574ac11b005
#
_cell.length_a   1.000
_cell.length_b   1.000
_cell.length_c   1.000
_cell.angle_alpha   90.00
_cell.angle_beta   90.00
_cell.angle_gamma   90.00
#
_symmetry.space_group_name_H-M   'P 1'
#
loop_
_entity.id
_entity.type
_entity.pdbx_description
1 polymer ?
#
loop_
_entity_poly.entity_id
_entity_poly.type
_entity_poly.pdbx_seq_one_letter_code
_entity_poly.pdbx_strand_id
1 'polypeptide(L)'
;MKRKQKIMTLVAAGLLTGMAIYGICQLQNRQNHITLEFGMFTGSNWDVAQANGFTIIDKAIAKFEQTHPGVTVHYYSGIRKDDYSEWFSRKLLAGEEPDIFMVLGTDFNQFASMGVMKDLGSLMETDTDFDPEKYFTSAFVNGQYESVQYALPYETVPTLMFVNKTLLTQEGIDMPGEDWSWDDLYEICKKVIRDTDGDGVLDQFGTYNYDWMDALCSNGGGIFNKKGTEAELTDVKVSEAVKYVRSINELYNGEKISQEDFNGGRVAFMPLTFAEYRTYKTYPYKIRKYANFQWDCLTMPAGSRGGNISQVNSLLMGISANTKEEKMAWEFLKLLTYDEETQMNIFYDSQGASVLKNVTESKQMEQIVQEDMEEGDTVINGKLLGKVIEEGHVEPQFKKYEQAMALTDSEIKKILEEDKDVDSNLKILQRTINGYLIQ
;
A
#
# COMPACT_ATOMS: atom_id res chain seq x y z
N MET A 1 -8.47 73.46 -34.81
CA MET A 1 -8.94 72.97 -33.51
C MET A 1 -9.88 71.75 -33.58
N LYS A 2 -10.94 71.79 -34.35
CA LYS A 2 -11.98 70.73 -34.40
C LYS A 2 -11.47 69.31 -34.81
N ARG A 3 -10.41 69.20 -35.64
CA ARG A 3 -9.88 67.92 -36.14
C ARG A 3 -9.02 67.19 -35.04
N LYS A 4 -8.25 67.94 -34.22
CA LYS A 4 -7.48 67.38 -33.10
C LYS A 4 -8.40 66.88 -31.96
N GLN A 5 -9.52 67.57 -31.72
CA GLN A 5 -10.49 67.13 -30.72
C GLN A 5 -11.21 65.84 -31.11
N LYS A 6 -11.58 65.66 -32.41
CA LYS A 6 -12.15 64.40 -32.89
C LYS A 6 -11.20 63.22 -32.75
N ILE A 7 -9.92 63.40 -33.04
CA ILE A 7 -8.89 62.35 -32.91
C ILE A 7 -8.71 61.99 -31.42
N MET A 8 -8.66 62.95 -30.53
CA MET A 8 -8.55 62.70 -29.08
C MET A 8 -9.77 61.95 -28.52
N THR A 9 -10.98 62.27 -28.99
CA THR A 9 -12.22 61.60 -28.59
C THR A 9 -12.26 60.13 -29.07
N LEU A 10 -11.78 59.88 -30.31
CA LEU A 10 -11.68 58.53 -30.84
C LEU A 10 -10.63 57.66 -30.10
N VAL A 11 -9.49 58.24 -29.74
CA VAL A 11 -8.47 57.53 -28.98
C VAL A 11 -8.94 57.28 -27.54
N ALA A 12 -9.61 58.21 -26.91
CA ALA A 12 -10.20 58.00 -25.59
C ALA A 12 -11.32 56.93 -25.56
N ALA A 13 -12.17 56.91 -26.60
CA ALA A 13 -13.22 55.87 -26.76
C ALA A 13 -12.58 54.52 -27.00
N GLY A 14 -11.51 54.40 -27.81
CA GLY A 14 -10.76 53.16 -28.01
C GLY A 14 -10.09 52.61 -26.76
N LEU A 15 -9.55 53.50 -25.93
CA LEU A 15 -8.96 53.09 -24.63
C LEU A 15 -10.03 52.63 -23.61
N LEU A 16 -11.18 53.30 -23.59
CA LEU A 16 -12.27 52.91 -22.68
C LEU A 16 -12.91 51.56 -23.11
N THR A 17 -13.06 51.31 -24.43
CA THR A 17 -13.50 50.00 -24.92
C THR A 17 -12.46 48.90 -24.67
N GLY A 18 -11.18 49.19 -24.86
CA GLY A 18 -10.09 48.25 -24.52
C GLY A 18 -10.04 47.89 -23.03
N MET A 19 -10.21 48.87 -22.14
CA MET A 19 -10.29 48.64 -20.70
C MET A 19 -11.58 47.86 -20.31
N ALA A 20 -12.69 48.13 -20.94
CA ALA A 20 -13.94 47.43 -20.68
C ALA A 20 -13.85 45.94 -21.14
N ILE A 21 -13.26 45.70 -22.32
CA ILE A 21 -13.02 44.32 -22.83
C ILE A 21 -12.01 43.61 -21.92
N TYR A 22 -10.93 44.25 -21.51
CA TYR A 22 -9.96 43.70 -20.58
C TYR A 22 -10.59 43.41 -19.21
N GLY A 23 -11.45 44.30 -18.70
CA GLY A 23 -12.19 44.12 -17.47
C GLY A 23 -13.22 42.95 -17.56
N ILE A 24 -13.88 42.81 -18.69
CA ILE A 24 -14.82 41.69 -18.93
C ILE A 24 -14.04 40.37 -19.10
N CYS A 25 -12.90 40.33 -19.77
CA CYS A 25 -12.03 39.15 -19.83
C CYS A 25 -11.47 38.79 -18.45
N GLN A 26 -11.09 39.76 -17.66
CA GLN A 26 -10.62 39.52 -16.27
C GLN A 26 -11.76 39.04 -15.37
N LEU A 27 -12.98 39.54 -15.55
CA LEU A 27 -14.15 39.08 -14.80
C LEU A 27 -14.58 37.68 -15.26
N GLN A 28 -14.56 37.38 -16.56
CA GLN A 28 -14.81 36.03 -17.09
C GLN A 28 -13.74 35.02 -16.63
N ASN A 29 -12.46 35.40 -16.62
CA ASN A 29 -11.41 34.57 -16.05
C ASN A 29 -11.57 34.33 -14.54
N ARG A 30 -12.06 35.30 -13.77
CA ARG A 30 -12.39 35.11 -12.36
C ARG A 30 -13.62 34.23 -12.11
N GLN A 31 -14.60 34.25 -13.03
CA GLN A 31 -15.81 33.40 -12.93
C GLN A 31 -15.55 31.93 -13.30
N ASN A 32 -14.44 31.65 -13.98
CA ASN A 32 -14.10 30.28 -14.41
C ASN A 32 -12.86 29.70 -13.70
N HIS A 33 -12.44 30.28 -12.59
CA HIS A 33 -11.33 29.72 -11.82
C HIS A 33 -11.85 28.62 -10.90
N ILE A 34 -11.35 27.40 -11.11
CA ILE A 34 -11.66 26.21 -10.30
C ILE A 34 -10.53 26.02 -9.28
N THR A 35 -10.87 25.85 -8.04
CA THR A 35 -9.93 25.41 -7.00
C THR A 35 -10.34 24.02 -6.54
N LEU A 36 -9.43 23.05 -6.70
CA LEU A 36 -9.59 21.72 -6.15
C LEU A 36 -8.90 21.65 -4.79
N GLU A 37 -9.60 21.19 -3.79
CA GLU A 37 -9.04 20.91 -2.47
C GLU A 37 -8.59 19.44 -2.40
N PHE A 38 -7.32 19.22 -2.06
CA PHE A 38 -6.75 17.87 -1.94
C PHE A 38 -6.37 17.57 -0.48
N GLY A 39 -6.94 16.52 0.09
CA GLY A 39 -6.66 16.03 1.43
C GLY A 39 -5.57 14.97 1.43
N MET A 40 -4.47 15.24 2.12
CA MET A 40 -3.38 14.28 2.29
C MET A 40 -2.77 14.37 3.69
N PHE A 41 -2.12 13.30 4.12
CA PHE A 41 -1.30 13.29 5.33
C PHE A 41 0.19 13.43 5.00
N THR A 42 0.98 13.77 6.01
CA THR A 42 2.44 13.80 5.94
C THR A 42 3.05 12.52 6.50
N GLY A 43 4.14 12.11 5.91
CA GLY A 43 4.84 10.88 6.28
C GLY A 43 4.48 9.69 5.39
N SER A 44 5.07 8.55 5.69
CA SER A 44 4.82 7.31 4.96
C SER A 44 3.50 6.67 5.37
N ASN A 45 2.75 6.14 4.41
CA ASN A 45 1.61 5.26 4.71
C ASN A 45 2.06 3.92 5.31
N TRP A 46 3.31 3.54 5.09
CA TRP A 46 3.85 2.22 5.38
C TRP A 46 4.62 2.13 6.70
N ASP A 47 4.52 3.15 7.54
CA ASP A 47 5.19 3.27 8.85
C ASP A 47 6.72 3.17 8.78
N VAL A 48 7.27 3.52 7.62
CA VAL A 48 8.71 3.60 7.37
C VAL A 48 9.15 5.05 7.18
N ALA A 49 10.45 5.32 7.31
CA ALA A 49 10.98 6.64 7.07
C ALA A 49 10.80 7.04 5.60
N GLN A 50 10.17 8.19 5.35
CA GLN A 50 9.94 8.74 4.02
C GLN A 50 10.70 10.05 3.86
N ALA A 51 11.47 10.16 2.78
CA ALA A 51 12.28 11.34 2.55
C ALA A 51 11.48 12.52 1.94
N ASN A 52 10.66 12.31 0.89
CA ASN A 52 10.16 13.37 0.02
C ASN A 52 8.74 13.14 -0.54
N GLY A 53 7.80 12.60 0.23
CA GLY A 53 6.45 12.31 -0.27
C GLY A 53 5.69 13.49 -0.89
N PHE A 54 6.00 14.73 -0.47
CA PHE A 54 5.41 15.92 -1.08
C PHE A 54 5.92 16.20 -2.49
N THR A 55 7.14 15.78 -2.83
CA THR A 55 7.75 16.03 -4.15
C THR A 55 6.92 15.48 -5.29
N ILE A 56 6.34 14.28 -5.11
CA ILE A 56 5.47 13.65 -6.14
C ILE A 56 4.22 14.49 -6.34
N ILE A 57 3.59 14.90 -5.25
CA ILE A 57 2.34 15.69 -5.28
C ILE A 57 2.61 17.09 -5.88
N ASP A 58 3.67 17.77 -5.47
CA ASP A 58 4.04 19.07 -6.01
C ASP A 58 4.32 19.00 -7.52
N LYS A 59 5.04 17.99 -7.99
CA LYS A 59 5.28 17.75 -9.43
C LYS A 59 3.95 17.49 -10.18
N ALA A 60 3.07 16.68 -9.62
CA ALA A 60 1.77 16.36 -10.21
C ALA A 60 0.88 17.62 -10.29
N ILE A 61 0.81 18.41 -9.21
CA ILE A 61 0.07 19.69 -9.20
C ILE A 61 0.60 20.64 -10.27
N ALA A 62 1.91 20.85 -10.33
CA ALA A 62 2.51 21.73 -11.34
C ALA A 62 2.18 21.27 -12.78
N LYS A 63 2.24 19.96 -13.05
CA LYS A 63 1.85 19.37 -14.35
C LYS A 63 0.36 19.58 -14.63
N PHE A 64 -0.50 19.38 -13.62
CA PHE A 64 -1.95 19.53 -13.76
C PHE A 64 -2.34 20.98 -14.06
N GLU A 65 -1.86 21.94 -13.31
CA GLU A 65 -2.15 23.36 -13.48
C GLU A 65 -1.62 23.90 -14.83
N GLN A 66 -0.50 23.38 -15.29
CA GLN A 66 0.03 23.71 -16.63
C GLN A 66 -0.89 23.21 -17.77
N THR A 67 -1.46 22.04 -17.62
CA THR A 67 -2.33 21.42 -18.65
C THR A 67 -3.80 21.83 -18.53
N HIS A 68 -4.21 22.42 -17.39
CA HIS A 68 -5.56 22.88 -17.11
C HIS A 68 -5.59 24.38 -16.72
N PRO A 69 -5.38 25.29 -17.66
CA PRO A 69 -5.39 26.73 -17.38
C PRO A 69 -6.69 27.19 -16.72
N GLY A 70 -6.60 27.82 -15.55
CA GLY A 70 -7.74 28.28 -14.75
C GLY A 70 -8.15 27.29 -13.64
N VAL A 71 -7.43 26.19 -13.48
CA VAL A 71 -7.57 25.28 -12.33
C VAL A 71 -6.36 25.45 -11.42
N THR A 72 -6.59 25.48 -10.11
CA THR A 72 -5.55 25.44 -9.07
C THR A 72 -5.85 24.30 -8.14
N VAL A 73 -4.82 23.57 -7.72
CA VAL A 73 -4.95 22.51 -6.71
C VAL A 73 -4.33 22.99 -5.41
N HIS A 74 -5.12 23.03 -4.36
CA HIS A 74 -4.68 23.38 -3.03
C HIS A 74 -4.70 22.11 -2.15
N TYR A 75 -3.60 21.80 -1.47
CA TYR A 75 -3.57 20.67 -0.55
C TYR A 75 -3.27 21.09 0.90
N TYR A 76 -3.81 20.34 1.82
CA TYR A 76 -3.57 20.52 3.25
C TYR A 76 -2.27 19.83 3.64
N SER A 77 -1.34 20.57 4.21
CA SER A 77 -0.04 20.06 4.65
C SER A 77 0.08 19.98 6.17
N GLY A 78 1.00 19.16 6.66
CA GLY A 78 1.34 19.07 8.08
C GLY A 78 0.41 18.22 8.94
N ILE A 79 -0.54 17.50 8.34
CA ILE A 79 -1.42 16.56 9.05
C ILE A 79 -0.66 15.22 9.13
N ARG A 80 -0.40 14.75 10.35
CA ARG A 80 0.23 13.44 10.54
C ARG A 80 -0.74 12.32 10.16
N LYS A 81 -0.20 11.17 9.70
CA LYS A 81 -1.00 9.97 9.39
C LYS A 81 -1.92 9.60 10.57
N ASP A 82 -1.39 9.56 11.80
CA ASP A 82 -2.14 9.20 13.00
C ASP A 82 -3.31 10.13 13.31
N ASP A 83 -3.21 11.41 12.90
CA ASP A 83 -4.23 12.44 13.15
C ASP A 83 -5.20 12.58 11.95
N TYR A 84 -4.91 11.89 10.82
CA TYR A 84 -5.58 12.14 9.56
C TYR A 84 -7.06 11.73 9.55
N SER A 85 -7.40 10.55 10.07
CA SER A 85 -8.78 10.07 10.17
C SER A 85 -9.65 11.02 11.00
N GLU A 86 -9.12 11.54 12.13
CA GLU A 86 -9.84 12.52 12.95
C GLU A 86 -9.99 13.87 12.24
N TRP A 87 -8.91 14.35 11.61
CA TRP A 87 -8.94 15.58 10.82
C TRP A 87 -9.98 15.51 9.70
N PHE A 88 -9.97 14.42 8.93
CA PHE A 88 -10.90 14.20 7.82
C PHE A 88 -12.35 14.11 8.31
N SER A 89 -12.58 13.37 9.39
CA SER A 89 -13.91 13.26 10.00
C SER A 89 -14.45 14.61 10.45
N ARG A 90 -13.61 15.49 11.02
CA ARG A 90 -14.02 16.87 11.38
C ARG A 90 -14.38 17.71 10.15
N LYS A 91 -13.62 17.58 9.07
CA LYS A 91 -13.91 18.25 7.78
C LYS A 91 -15.25 17.79 7.21
N LEU A 92 -15.48 16.47 7.21
CA LEU A 92 -16.73 15.86 6.74
C LEU A 92 -17.94 16.36 7.54
N LEU A 93 -17.84 16.40 8.87
CA LEU A 93 -18.93 16.90 9.73
C LEU A 93 -19.22 18.39 9.53
N ALA A 94 -18.22 19.16 9.13
CA ALA A 94 -18.37 20.58 8.81
C ALA A 94 -18.90 20.83 7.38
N GLY A 95 -18.96 19.82 6.51
CA GLY A 95 -19.25 19.98 5.09
C GLY A 95 -18.12 20.70 4.34
N GLU A 96 -16.89 20.54 4.80
CA GLU A 96 -15.66 21.16 4.27
C GLU A 96 -14.66 20.10 3.83
N GLU A 97 -15.12 18.88 3.52
CA GLU A 97 -14.25 17.81 3.04
C GLU A 97 -13.59 18.18 1.72
N PRO A 98 -12.33 17.77 1.48
CA PRO A 98 -11.63 17.99 0.23
C PRO A 98 -12.34 17.31 -0.96
N ASP A 99 -12.15 17.85 -2.17
CA ASP A 99 -12.68 17.25 -3.41
C ASP A 99 -12.06 15.89 -3.71
N ILE A 100 -10.76 15.76 -3.45
CA ILE A 100 -9.98 14.53 -3.62
C ILE A 100 -9.20 14.30 -2.33
N PHE A 101 -9.01 13.06 -1.93
CA PHE A 101 -8.31 12.77 -0.68
C PHE A 101 -7.69 11.38 -0.65
N MET A 102 -6.60 11.25 0.11
CA MET A 102 -6.03 9.97 0.47
C MET A 102 -6.99 9.22 1.41
N VAL A 103 -7.10 7.92 1.24
CA VAL A 103 -7.96 7.06 2.05
C VAL A 103 -7.11 6.02 2.75
N LEU A 104 -7.06 6.08 4.08
CA LEU A 104 -6.41 5.03 4.87
C LEU A 104 -7.20 3.72 4.76
N GLY A 105 -6.52 2.59 4.73
CA GLY A 105 -7.16 1.28 4.66
C GLY A 105 -8.20 1.08 5.77
N THR A 106 -7.89 1.54 6.98
CA THR A 106 -8.80 1.51 8.14
C THR A 106 -10.09 2.32 7.98
N ASP A 107 -10.08 3.34 7.12
CA ASP A 107 -11.23 4.24 6.91
C ASP A 107 -12.05 3.87 5.67
N PHE A 108 -11.45 3.16 4.71
CA PHE A 108 -12.03 2.89 3.39
C PHE A 108 -13.44 2.30 3.48
N ASN A 109 -13.57 1.20 4.22
CA ASN A 109 -14.85 0.50 4.36
C ASN A 109 -15.94 1.37 4.97
N GLN A 110 -15.57 2.19 5.96
CA GLN A 110 -16.50 3.09 6.62
C GLN A 110 -16.93 4.20 5.66
N PHE A 111 -15.99 4.85 4.98
CA PHE A 111 -16.30 5.96 4.07
C PHE A 111 -17.11 5.49 2.86
N ALA A 112 -16.80 4.33 2.27
CA ALA A 112 -17.59 3.74 1.20
C ALA A 112 -19.03 3.44 1.66
N SER A 113 -19.18 2.77 2.82
CA SER A 113 -20.51 2.40 3.35
C SER A 113 -21.39 3.59 3.74
N MET A 114 -20.78 4.75 4.06
CA MET A 114 -21.48 5.97 4.44
C MET A 114 -21.76 6.89 3.25
N GLY A 115 -21.30 6.55 2.04
CA GLY A 115 -21.47 7.39 0.86
C GLY A 115 -20.63 8.68 0.89
N VAL A 116 -19.49 8.67 1.60
CA VAL A 116 -18.54 9.80 1.63
C VAL A 116 -17.80 9.91 0.30
N MET A 117 -17.49 8.78 -0.31
CA MET A 117 -16.79 8.68 -1.57
C MET A 117 -17.76 8.51 -2.74
N LYS A 118 -17.38 9.08 -3.86
CA LYS A 118 -18.10 8.97 -5.12
C LYS A 118 -17.91 7.59 -5.75
N ASP A 119 -18.99 7.01 -6.28
CA ASP A 119 -18.90 5.90 -7.22
C ASP A 119 -18.19 6.36 -8.50
N LEU A 120 -17.04 5.74 -8.81
CA LEU A 120 -16.21 6.07 -9.94
C LEU A 120 -16.64 5.35 -11.24
N GLY A 121 -17.60 4.42 -11.18
CA GLY A 121 -18.00 3.58 -12.32
C GLY A 121 -18.36 4.39 -13.56
N SER A 122 -19.21 5.40 -13.41
CA SER A 122 -19.62 6.25 -14.54
C SER A 122 -18.48 7.09 -15.12
N LEU A 123 -17.53 7.53 -14.27
CA LEU A 123 -16.37 8.28 -14.72
C LEU A 123 -15.41 7.38 -15.53
N MET A 124 -15.19 6.17 -15.06
CA MET A 124 -14.37 5.17 -15.75
C MET A 124 -14.98 4.74 -17.09
N GLU A 125 -16.31 4.51 -17.13
CA GLU A 125 -17.00 4.07 -18.33
C GLU A 125 -17.05 5.15 -19.45
N THR A 126 -17.11 6.42 -19.07
CA THR A 126 -17.16 7.53 -20.01
C THR A 126 -15.81 8.03 -20.49
N ASP A 127 -14.74 7.67 -19.77
CA ASP A 127 -13.37 8.06 -20.10
C ASP A 127 -12.72 7.02 -21.03
N THR A 128 -12.66 7.32 -22.31
CA THR A 128 -12.09 6.41 -23.34
C THR A 128 -10.58 6.20 -23.22
N ASP A 129 -9.88 7.05 -22.45
CA ASP A 129 -8.44 6.97 -22.25
C ASP A 129 -8.08 6.19 -20.98
N PHE A 130 -9.06 5.82 -20.16
CA PHE A 130 -8.90 5.04 -18.95
C PHE A 130 -9.09 3.54 -19.21
N ASP A 131 -8.06 2.75 -18.88
CA ASP A 131 -8.06 1.30 -19.00
C ASP A 131 -7.66 0.68 -17.65
N PRO A 132 -8.59 0.11 -16.88
CA PRO A 132 -8.30 -0.48 -15.58
C PRO A 132 -7.35 -1.70 -15.66
N GLU A 133 -7.19 -2.35 -16.82
CA GLU A 133 -6.28 -3.49 -16.98
C GLU A 133 -4.79 -3.11 -16.89
N LYS A 134 -4.46 -1.82 -16.98
CA LYS A 134 -3.11 -1.33 -16.75
C LYS A 134 -2.69 -1.41 -15.27
N TYR A 135 -3.66 -1.37 -14.35
CA TYR A 135 -3.37 -1.59 -12.94
C TYR A 135 -3.11 -3.06 -12.64
N PHE A 136 -2.34 -3.32 -11.60
CA PHE A 136 -2.35 -4.65 -10.98
C PHE A 136 -3.74 -4.94 -10.43
N THR A 137 -4.25 -6.14 -10.73
CA THR A 137 -5.62 -6.53 -10.35
C THR A 137 -5.84 -6.46 -8.84
N SER A 138 -4.90 -6.97 -8.05
CA SER A 138 -4.96 -6.92 -6.59
C SER A 138 -5.03 -5.48 -6.05
N ALA A 139 -4.17 -4.59 -6.57
CA ALA A 139 -4.17 -3.19 -6.17
C ALA A 139 -5.48 -2.47 -6.54
N PHE A 140 -6.01 -2.72 -7.74
CA PHE A 140 -7.24 -2.10 -8.22
C PHE A 140 -8.47 -2.52 -7.39
N VAL A 141 -8.57 -3.81 -7.08
CA VAL A 141 -9.68 -4.37 -6.28
C VAL A 141 -9.71 -3.83 -4.85
N ASN A 142 -8.56 -3.43 -4.28
CA ASN A 142 -8.52 -2.77 -2.96
C ASN A 142 -9.41 -1.52 -2.86
N GLY A 143 -9.66 -0.82 -3.98
CA GLY A 143 -10.55 0.34 -4.04
C GLY A 143 -12.02 0.02 -4.26
N GLN A 144 -12.43 -1.27 -4.19
CA GLN A 144 -13.81 -1.71 -4.37
C GLN A 144 -14.50 -2.00 -3.03
N TYR A 145 -15.73 -1.55 -2.92
CA TYR A 145 -16.64 -1.91 -1.85
C TYR A 145 -17.95 -2.42 -2.46
N GLU A 146 -18.39 -3.64 -2.10
CA GLU A 146 -19.55 -4.29 -2.71
C GLU A 146 -19.53 -4.31 -4.26
N SER A 147 -18.35 -4.53 -4.84
CA SER A 147 -18.09 -4.55 -6.29
C SER A 147 -18.24 -3.19 -7.00
N VAL A 148 -18.34 -2.10 -6.29
CA VAL A 148 -18.32 -0.73 -6.82
C VAL A 148 -16.97 -0.09 -6.55
N GLN A 149 -16.38 0.56 -7.55
CA GLN A 149 -15.11 1.27 -7.41
C GLN A 149 -15.33 2.64 -6.78
N TYR A 150 -14.84 2.85 -5.56
CA TYR A 150 -14.93 4.13 -4.83
C TYR A 150 -13.60 4.88 -4.75
N ALA A 151 -12.48 4.18 -4.92
CA ALA A 151 -11.16 4.78 -4.87
C ALA A 151 -10.23 4.10 -5.89
N LEU A 152 -9.20 4.83 -6.35
CA LEU A 152 -8.12 4.26 -7.15
C LEU A 152 -6.87 4.07 -6.29
N PRO A 153 -6.10 3.00 -6.53
CA PRO A 153 -4.84 2.81 -5.84
C PRO A 153 -3.79 3.81 -6.34
N TYR A 154 -3.05 4.41 -5.43
CA TYR A 154 -1.97 5.34 -5.72
C TYR A 154 -0.59 4.68 -5.62
N GLU A 155 -0.39 3.91 -4.58
CA GLU A 155 0.85 3.22 -4.25
C GLU A 155 0.51 1.86 -3.66
N THR A 156 1.30 0.83 -3.93
CA THR A 156 1.05 -0.52 -3.43
C THR A 156 2.31 -1.12 -2.82
N VAL A 157 2.10 -2.04 -1.86
CA VAL A 157 3.19 -2.68 -1.13
C VAL A 157 2.85 -4.15 -0.92
N PRO A 158 3.52 -5.07 -1.63
CA PRO A 158 3.47 -6.50 -1.33
C PRO A 158 4.41 -6.86 -0.19
N THR A 159 4.15 -8.00 0.46
CA THR A 159 5.09 -8.64 1.39
C THR A 159 5.99 -9.61 0.64
N LEU A 160 7.27 -9.61 0.96
CA LEU A 160 8.30 -10.46 0.39
C LEU A 160 9.01 -11.21 1.50
N MET A 161 9.58 -12.38 1.19
CA MET A 161 10.43 -13.10 2.12
C MET A 161 11.89 -12.67 1.95
N PHE A 162 12.44 -12.02 2.95
CA PHE A 162 13.88 -11.77 3.07
C PHE A 162 14.64 -13.02 3.45
N VAL A 163 15.77 -13.25 2.80
CA VAL A 163 16.62 -14.42 2.99
C VAL A 163 18.05 -13.99 3.27
N ASN A 164 18.59 -14.42 4.40
CA ASN A 164 19.99 -14.23 4.74
C ASN A 164 20.88 -15.22 3.96
N LYS A 165 21.41 -14.79 2.80
CA LYS A 165 22.26 -15.60 1.93
C LYS A 165 23.55 -16.05 2.61
N THR A 166 24.12 -15.17 3.45
CA THR A 166 25.36 -15.47 4.17
C THR A 166 25.14 -16.62 5.13
N LEU A 167 24.06 -16.59 5.90
CA LEU A 167 23.73 -17.65 6.85
C LEU A 167 23.46 -18.98 6.12
N LEU A 168 22.64 -18.98 5.08
CA LEU A 168 22.38 -20.20 4.31
C LEU A 168 23.69 -20.79 3.72
N THR A 169 24.55 -19.94 3.17
CA THR A 169 25.83 -20.37 2.61
C THR A 169 26.75 -20.98 3.69
N GLN A 170 26.83 -20.36 4.87
CA GLN A 170 27.61 -20.87 6.02
C GLN A 170 27.14 -22.25 6.46
N GLU A 171 25.82 -22.47 6.40
CA GLU A 171 25.19 -23.74 6.75
C GLU A 171 25.19 -24.78 5.61
N GLY A 172 25.73 -24.43 4.44
CA GLY A 172 25.75 -25.32 3.26
C GLY A 172 24.36 -25.57 2.70
N ILE A 173 23.45 -24.59 2.82
CA ILE A 173 22.07 -24.65 2.36
C ILE A 173 21.96 -23.81 1.08
N ASP A 174 21.42 -24.41 0.02
CA ASP A 174 21.15 -23.69 -1.23
C ASP A 174 19.97 -22.72 -1.05
N MET A 175 20.01 -21.61 -1.80
CA MET A 175 18.88 -20.67 -1.86
C MET A 175 17.63 -21.38 -2.39
N PRO A 176 16.45 -21.19 -1.76
CA PRO A 176 15.21 -21.70 -2.31
C PRO A 176 14.90 -21.14 -3.70
N GLY A 177 14.23 -21.92 -4.55
CA GLY A 177 13.71 -21.46 -5.83
C GLY A 177 12.45 -20.61 -5.68
N GLU A 178 11.94 -20.05 -6.79
CA GLU A 178 10.73 -19.23 -6.78
C GLU A 178 9.46 -20.01 -6.36
N ASP A 179 9.44 -21.33 -6.59
CA ASP A 179 8.27 -22.20 -6.30
C ASP A 179 8.44 -23.00 -4.98
N TRP A 180 9.21 -22.45 -4.04
CA TRP A 180 9.44 -23.10 -2.75
C TRP A 180 8.19 -23.19 -1.88
N SER A 181 8.19 -24.16 -0.96
CA SER A 181 7.03 -24.56 -0.18
C SER A 181 7.23 -24.38 1.34
N TRP A 182 6.17 -24.56 2.10
CA TRP A 182 6.20 -24.68 3.55
C TRP A 182 7.14 -25.79 4.04
N ASP A 183 7.17 -26.93 3.32
CA ASP A 183 8.07 -28.02 3.69
C ASP A 183 9.53 -27.62 3.51
N ASP A 184 9.86 -26.86 2.45
CA ASP A 184 11.20 -26.33 2.24
C ASP A 184 11.58 -25.36 3.36
N LEU A 185 10.71 -24.41 3.71
CA LEU A 185 10.95 -23.47 4.80
C LEU A 185 11.19 -24.21 6.13
N TYR A 186 10.32 -25.18 6.46
CA TYR A 186 10.44 -25.95 7.68
C TYR A 186 11.77 -26.71 7.77
N GLU A 187 12.13 -27.44 6.72
CA GLU A 187 13.38 -28.22 6.68
C GLU A 187 14.64 -27.33 6.68
N ILE A 188 14.59 -26.15 6.08
CA ILE A 188 15.68 -25.17 6.18
C ILE A 188 15.76 -24.63 7.61
N CYS A 189 14.65 -24.23 8.23
CA CYS A 189 14.64 -23.78 9.62
C CYS A 189 15.26 -24.81 10.55
N LYS A 190 14.91 -26.09 10.43
CA LYS A 190 15.50 -27.18 11.24
C LYS A 190 17.02 -27.31 11.08
N LYS A 191 17.56 -27.01 9.91
CA LYS A 191 19.02 -27.08 9.66
C LYS A 191 19.75 -25.86 10.21
N VAL A 192 19.12 -24.68 10.13
CA VAL A 192 19.72 -23.41 10.57
C VAL A 192 19.71 -23.28 12.09
N ILE A 193 18.60 -23.71 12.74
CA ILE A 193 18.40 -23.51 14.19
C ILE A 193 19.43 -24.31 14.97
N ARG A 194 20.28 -23.62 15.72
CA ARG A 194 21.31 -24.24 16.58
C ARG A 194 21.83 -23.32 17.66
N ASP A 195 22.37 -23.94 18.69
CA ASP A 195 23.29 -23.39 19.66
C ASP A 195 24.71 -23.54 19.07
N THR A 196 25.38 -22.44 18.76
CA THR A 196 26.68 -22.44 18.05
C THR A 196 27.87 -22.43 19.01
N ASP A 197 27.68 -22.01 20.27
CA ASP A 197 28.75 -21.94 21.27
C ASP A 197 28.64 -23.01 22.38
N GLY A 198 27.51 -23.73 22.42
CA GLY A 198 27.29 -24.87 23.32
C GLY A 198 26.88 -24.46 24.73
N ASP A 199 26.33 -23.27 24.93
CA ASP A 199 25.89 -22.75 26.21
C ASP A 199 24.45 -23.19 26.59
N GLY A 200 23.73 -23.81 25.67
CA GLY A 200 22.36 -24.31 25.82
C GLY A 200 21.29 -23.32 25.37
N VAL A 201 21.67 -22.15 24.84
CA VAL A 201 20.77 -21.15 24.26
C VAL A 201 20.91 -21.13 22.73
N LEU A 202 19.83 -20.91 22.00
CA LEU A 202 19.91 -20.84 20.53
C LEU A 202 20.52 -19.52 20.07
N ASP A 203 21.49 -19.59 19.16
CA ASP A 203 22.16 -18.46 18.52
C ASP A 203 21.70 -18.19 17.11
N GLN A 204 21.12 -19.18 16.45
CA GLN A 204 20.64 -19.10 15.08
C GLN A 204 19.19 -19.55 14.99
N PHE A 205 18.42 -18.84 14.15
CA PHE A 205 16.99 -18.98 14.04
C PHE A 205 16.55 -19.12 12.58
N GLY A 206 15.44 -19.83 12.37
CA GLY A 206 14.86 -20.02 11.03
C GLY A 206 14.15 -18.78 10.52
N THR A 207 13.10 -18.35 11.22
CA THR A 207 12.28 -17.21 10.82
C THR A 207 12.12 -16.20 11.96
N TYR A 208 11.92 -14.93 11.60
CA TYR A 208 11.45 -13.88 12.49
C TYR A 208 10.23 -13.19 11.87
N ASN A 209 9.20 -12.93 12.66
CA ASN A 209 7.95 -12.29 12.24
C ASN A 209 7.14 -13.02 11.14
N TYR A 210 7.39 -14.31 10.89
CA TYR A 210 6.51 -15.10 10.02
C TYR A 210 5.24 -15.47 10.78
N ASP A 211 4.12 -14.91 10.40
CA ASP A 211 2.88 -15.01 11.15
C ASP A 211 1.80 -15.88 10.46
N TRP A 212 0.65 -15.99 11.12
CA TRP A 212 -0.44 -16.82 10.65
C TRP A 212 -1.15 -16.26 9.39
N MET A 213 -1.10 -14.92 9.18
CA MET A 213 -1.65 -14.30 7.97
C MET A 213 -0.74 -14.55 6.77
N ASP A 214 0.59 -14.48 6.95
CA ASP A 214 1.53 -14.86 5.90
C ASP A 214 1.30 -16.31 5.45
N ALA A 215 1.15 -17.20 6.43
CA ALA A 215 0.83 -18.60 6.18
C ALA A 215 -0.55 -18.76 5.52
N LEU A 216 -1.58 -18.05 5.99
CA LEU A 216 -2.92 -18.14 5.43
C LEU A 216 -3.00 -17.71 3.97
N CYS A 217 -2.39 -16.54 3.63
CA CYS A 217 -2.35 -16.03 2.27
C CYS A 217 -1.67 -17.04 1.33
N SER A 218 -0.50 -17.55 1.74
CA SER A 218 0.23 -18.54 0.92
C SER A 218 -0.43 -19.92 0.87
N ASN A 219 -1.35 -20.25 1.81
CA ASN A 219 -2.22 -21.44 1.74
C ASN A 219 -3.51 -21.16 0.92
N GLY A 220 -3.66 -19.99 0.31
CA GLY A 220 -4.82 -19.61 -0.50
C GLY A 220 -6.12 -19.52 0.31
N GLY A 221 -6.02 -19.20 1.60
CA GLY A 221 -7.16 -19.03 2.50
C GLY A 221 -7.58 -17.57 2.66
N GLY A 222 -8.78 -17.38 3.20
CA GLY A 222 -9.32 -16.13 3.71
C GLY A 222 -10.14 -16.42 4.95
N ILE A 223 -10.44 -15.43 5.74
CA ILE A 223 -11.17 -15.60 7.02
C ILE A 223 -12.59 -15.10 6.99
N PHE A 224 -12.98 -14.41 5.94
CA PHE A 224 -14.35 -13.92 5.74
C PHE A 224 -14.87 -14.29 4.36
N ASN A 225 -16.18 -14.50 4.26
CA ASN A 225 -16.81 -14.58 2.95
C ASN A 225 -16.78 -13.22 2.24
N LYS A 226 -16.91 -13.20 0.92
CA LYS A 226 -16.83 -11.96 0.10
C LYS A 226 -17.78 -10.84 0.53
N LYS A 227 -18.87 -11.16 1.20
CA LYS A 227 -19.86 -10.17 1.67
C LYS A 227 -19.59 -9.67 3.09
N GLY A 228 -18.62 -10.23 3.80
CA GLY A 228 -18.36 -9.91 5.21
C GLY A 228 -19.52 -10.26 6.16
N THR A 229 -20.37 -11.21 5.78
CA THR A 229 -21.52 -11.63 6.59
C THR A 229 -21.23 -12.85 7.45
N GLU A 230 -20.15 -13.56 7.17
CA GLU A 230 -19.74 -14.79 7.86
C GLU A 230 -18.22 -14.92 7.88
N ALA A 231 -17.71 -15.35 9.04
CA ALA A 231 -16.31 -15.75 9.20
C ALA A 231 -16.15 -17.24 8.83
N GLU A 232 -15.08 -17.56 8.10
CA GLU A 232 -14.76 -18.90 7.59
C GLU A 232 -13.56 -19.52 8.33
N LEU A 233 -13.42 -19.23 9.63
CA LEU A 233 -12.28 -19.63 10.46
C LEU A 233 -12.15 -21.13 10.66
N THR A 234 -13.20 -21.91 10.36
CA THR A 234 -13.16 -23.39 10.39
C THR A 234 -12.77 -24.00 9.05
N ASP A 235 -12.45 -23.18 8.04
CA ASP A 235 -11.88 -23.69 6.81
C ASP A 235 -10.55 -24.40 7.10
N VAL A 236 -10.32 -25.51 6.39
CA VAL A 236 -9.10 -26.32 6.57
C VAL A 236 -7.83 -25.51 6.30
N LYS A 237 -7.87 -24.54 5.39
CA LYS A 237 -6.72 -23.67 5.06
C LYS A 237 -6.30 -22.79 6.23
N VAL A 238 -7.29 -22.29 7.00
CA VAL A 238 -7.03 -21.50 8.22
C VAL A 238 -6.39 -22.38 9.30
N SER A 239 -6.98 -23.55 9.55
CA SER A 239 -6.45 -24.49 10.54
C SER A 239 -5.02 -24.93 10.21
N GLU A 240 -4.75 -25.26 8.93
CA GLU A 240 -3.42 -25.64 8.46
C GLU A 240 -2.41 -24.49 8.63
N ALA A 241 -2.78 -23.26 8.28
CA ALA A 241 -1.91 -22.09 8.44
C ALA A 241 -1.51 -21.83 9.90
N VAL A 242 -2.49 -21.85 10.82
CA VAL A 242 -2.22 -21.67 12.26
C VAL A 242 -1.36 -22.80 12.81
N LYS A 243 -1.65 -24.07 12.42
CA LYS A 243 -0.84 -25.23 12.83
C LYS A 243 0.57 -25.19 12.27
N TYR A 244 0.73 -24.71 11.03
CA TYR A 244 2.05 -24.57 10.42
C TYR A 244 2.91 -23.56 11.16
N VAL A 245 2.39 -22.37 11.46
CA VAL A 245 3.13 -21.36 12.25
C VAL A 245 3.48 -21.90 13.63
N ARG A 246 2.57 -22.64 14.27
CA ARG A 246 2.87 -23.33 15.55
C ARG A 246 4.06 -24.27 15.39
N SER A 247 4.07 -25.11 14.33
CA SER A 247 5.17 -26.07 14.13
C SER A 247 6.54 -25.37 13.91
N ILE A 248 6.54 -24.20 13.27
CA ILE A 248 7.76 -23.36 13.16
C ILE A 248 8.18 -22.84 14.55
N ASN A 249 7.23 -22.31 15.34
CA ASN A 249 7.52 -21.76 16.67
C ASN A 249 8.02 -22.85 17.65
N GLU A 250 7.55 -24.09 17.54
CA GLU A 250 8.00 -25.23 18.34
C GLU A 250 9.49 -25.54 18.13
N LEU A 251 10.06 -25.23 16.96
CA LEU A 251 11.47 -25.42 16.68
C LEU A 251 12.39 -24.56 17.59
N TYR A 252 11.87 -23.48 18.15
CA TYR A 252 12.64 -22.53 18.96
C TYR A 252 12.64 -22.88 20.46
N ASN A 253 11.99 -23.96 20.88
CA ASN A 253 11.93 -24.44 22.27
C ASN A 253 11.53 -23.34 23.29
N GLY A 254 10.71 -22.37 22.88
CA GLY A 254 10.27 -21.25 23.71
C GLY A 254 11.20 -20.04 23.72
N GLU A 255 12.30 -20.06 23.00
CA GLU A 255 13.16 -18.89 22.81
C GLU A 255 12.43 -17.80 22.03
N LYS A 256 12.65 -16.54 22.42
CA LYS A 256 12.08 -15.37 21.75
C LYS A 256 13.11 -14.73 20.83
N ILE A 257 12.77 -14.70 19.57
CA ILE A 257 13.59 -14.07 18.53
C ILE A 257 13.31 -12.57 18.53
N SER A 258 14.35 -11.76 18.41
CA SER A 258 14.27 -10.30 18.41
C SER A 258 14.70 -9.69 17.08
N GLN A 259 14.37 -8.42 16.87
CA GLN A 259 14.90 -7.64 15.76
C GLN A 259 16.45 -7.56 15.77
N GLU A 260 17.06 -7.62 16.95
CA GLU A 260 18.53 -7.61 17.09
C GLU A 260 19.15 -8.92 16.57
N ASP A 261 18.44 -10.05 16.71
CA ASP A 261 18.90 -11.34 16.14
C ASP A 261 18.91 -11.29 14.62
N PHE A 262 17.85 -10.72 14.02
CA PHE A 262 17.80 -10.51 12.57
C PHE A 262 18.91 -9.53 12.11
N ASN A 263 19.03 -8.38 12.74
CA ASN A 263 20.04 -7.37 12.41
C ASN A 263 21.48 -7.89 12.60
N GLY A 264 21.67 -8.80 13.54
CA GLY A 264 22.93 -9.50 13.79
C GLY A 264 23.24 -10.62 12.78
N GLY A 265 22.35 -10.88 11.81
CA GLY A 265 22.54 -11.94 10.82
C GLY A 265 22.30 -13.35 11.35
N ARG A 266 21.63 -13.50 12.49
CA ARG A 266 21.36 -14.79 13.14
C ARG A 266 20.04 -15.44 12.71
N VAL A 267 19.25 -14.77 11.86
CA VAL A 267 17.96 -15.26 11.34
C VAL A 267 18.07 -15.51 9.85
N ALA A 268 17.51 -16.64 9.37
CA ALA A 268 17.57 -17.00 7.95
C ALA A 268 16.51 -16.30 7.11
N PHE A 269 15.28 -16.16 7.63
CA PHE A 269 14.14 -15.62 6.89
C PHE A 269 13.35 -14.60 7.72
N MET A 270 12.85 -13.57 7.04
CA MET A 270 11.96 -12.58 7.64
C MET A 270 11.00 -12.03 6.57
N PRO A 271 9.68 -12.11 6.75
CA PRO A 271 8.75 -11.35 5.93
C PRO A 271 8.96 -9.85 6.10
N LEU A 272 9.10 -9.13 5.01
CA LEU A 272 9.17 -7.67 4.99
C LEU A 272 8.30 -7.14 3.86
N THR A 273 7.65 -6.04 4.10
CA THR A 273 6.97 -5.29 3.03
C THR A 273 7.99 -4.70 2.06
N PHE A 274 7.59 -4.46 0.84
CA PHE A 274 8.45 -3.79 -0.15
C PHE A 274 8.92 -2.40 0.33
N ALA A 275 8.11 -1.70 1.12
CA ALA A 275 8.48 -0.43 1.71
C ALA A 275 9.59 -0.57 2.76
N GLU A 276 9.50 -1.57 3.64
CA GLU A 276 10.56 -1.90 4.59
C GLU A 276 11.83 -2.33 3.87
N TYR A 277 11.72 -3.15 2.82
CA TYR A 277 12.83 -3.52 1.97
C TYR A 277 13.58 -2.30 1.42
N ARG A 278 12.87 -1.33 0.86
CA ARG A 278 13.48 -0.11 0.33
C ARG A 278 14.13 0.72 1.43
N THR A 279 13.48 0.87 2.57
CA THR A 279 14.00 1.62 3.72
C THR A 279 15.20 0.92 4.36
N TYR A 280 15.17 -0.38 4.46
CA TYR A 280 16.27 -1.17 5.01
C TYR A 280 17.58 -0.94 4.23
N LYS A 281 17.48 -0.68 2.93
CA LYS A 281 18.63 -0.42 2.06
C LYS A 281 19.12 1.02 2.04
N THR A 282 18.24 1.98 1.97
CA THR A 282 18.54 3.38 1.59
C THR A 282 18.75 4.31 2.76
N TYR A 283 18.32 3.95 3.95
CA TYR A 283 18.33 4.89 5.06
C TYR A 283 19.76 5.18 5.57
N PRO A 284 20.16 6.45 5.83
CA PRO A 284 21.51 6.80 6.28
C PRO A 284 21.89 6.22 7.66
N TYR A 285 20.90 5.78 8.43
CA TYR A 285 21.07 5.02 9.66
C TYR A 285 20.91 3.52 9.42
N LYS A 286 21.26 3.07 8.21
CA LYS A 286 21.16 1.68 7.76
C LYS A 286 21.46 0.74 8.90
N ILE A 287 20.49 -0.05 9.30
CA ILE A 287 20.68 -1.22 10.14
C ILE A 287 21.85 -2.03 9.56
N ARG A 288 21.90 -2.15 8.25
CA ARG A 288 22.96 -2.79 7.48
C ARG A 288 24.36 -2.21 7.66
N LYS A 289 24.54 -0.95 8.04
CA LYS A 289 25.90 -0.42 8.34
C LYS A 289 26.62 -1.27 9.42
N TYR A 290 25.85 -2.04 10.19
CA TYR A 290 26.34 -2.93 11.23
C TYR A 290 26.10 -4.43 10.92
N ALA A 291 25.41 -4.76 9.83
CA ALA A 291 25.11 -6.15 9.43
C ALA A 291 26.13 -6.61 8.36
N ASN A 292 26.98 -7.57 8.74
CA ASN A 292 27.97 -8.17 7.84
C ASN A 292 27.41 -9.38 7.05
N PHE A 293 26.14 -9.30 6.59
CA PHE A 293 25.55 -10.40 5.83
C PHE A 293 24.89 -9.90 4.54
N GLN A 294 24.95 -10.74 3.52
CA GLN A 294 24.24 -10.54 2.26
C GLN A 294 22.86 -11.17 2.34
N TRP A 295 21.91 -10.57 1.67
CA TRP A 295 20.53 -11.02 1.66
C TRP A 295 19.90 -10.88 0.27
N ASP A 296 18.77 -11.54 0.09
CA ASP A 296 17.96 -11.57 -1.12
C ASP A 296 16.49 -11.52 -0.77
N CYS A 297 15.62 -11.38 -1.77
CA CYS A 297 14.17 -11.46 -1.62
C CYS A 297 13.62 -12.60 -2.46
N LEU A 298 12.67 -13.32 -1.89
CA LEU A 298 11.89 -14.36 -2.55
C LEU A 298 10.40 -14.07 -2.41
N THR A 299 9.59 -14.82 -3.15
CA THR A 299 8.16 -14.98 -2.88
C THR A 299 7.95 -15.61 -1.51
N MET A 300 6.74 -15.53 -0.95
CA MET A 300 6.36 -16.31 0.24
C MET A 300 6.35 -17.80 -0.08
N PRO A 301 6.67 -18.70 0.89
CA PRO A 301 6.64 -20.16 0.66
C PRO A 301 5.21 -20.63 0.47
N ALA A 302 4.95 -21.43 -0.57
CA ALA A 302 3.62 -21.94 -0.88
C ALA A 302 3.10 -22.91 0.19
N GLY A 303 1.89 -22.68 0.65
CA GLY A 303 1.16 -23.65 1.48
C GLY A 303 0.64 -24.84 0.65
N SER A 304 0.22 -25.90 1.33
CA SER A 304 -0.23 -27.14 0.69
C SER A 304 -1.44 -26.99 -0.24
N ARG A 305 -2.21 -25.92 -0.10
CA ARG A 305 -3.47 -25.63 -0.83
C ARG A 305 -3.47 -24.34 -1.61
N GLY A 306 -2.37 -23.62 -1.59
CA GLY A 306 -2.25 -22.30 -2.18
C GLY A 306 -1.10 -22.17 -3.17
N GLY A 307 -0.34 -21.11 -3.06
CA GLY A 307 0.78 -20.75 -3.92
C GLY A 307 1.73 -19.77 -3.21
N ASN A 308 2.68 -19.24 -3.95
CA ASN A 308 3.67 -18.28 -3.43
C ASN A 308 3.05 -16.86 -3.29
N ILE A 309 1.90 -16.78 -2.64
CA ILE A 309 1.03 -15.60 -2.52
C ILE A 309 1.33 -14.89 -1.20
N SER A 310 1.38 -13.56 -1.25
CA SER A 310 1.51 -12.71 -0.06
C SER A 310 0.38 -11.70 0.05
N GLN A 311 0.33 -10.97 1.15
CA GLN A 311 -0.53 -9.80 1.31
C GLN A 311 -0.07 -8.67 0.39
N VAL A 312 -1.03 -7.94 -0.15
CA VAL A 312 -0.80 -6.71 -0.92
C VAL A 312 -1.70 -5.61 -0.35
N ASN A 313 -1.06 -4.54 0.12
CA ASN A 313 -1.75 -3.37 0.64
C ASN A 313 -1.58 -2.19 -0.33
N SER A 314 -2.61 -1.36 -0.46
CA SER A 314 -2.57 -0.18 -1.32
C SER A 314 -3.00 1.08 -0.57
N LEU A 315 -2.28 2.18 -0.80
CA LEU A 315 -2.77 3.50 -0.45
C LEU A 315 -3.75 3.95 -1.53
N LEU A 316 -4.95 4.26 -1.10
CA LEU A 316 -6.07 4.62 -1.98
C LEU A 316 -6.27 6.13 -2.03
N MET A 317 -6.84 6.62 -3.14
CA MET A 317 -7.32 7.99 -3.29
C MET A 317 -8.74 7.98 -3.80
N GLY A 318 -9.61 8.76 -3.17
CA GLY A 318 -11.02 8.88 -3.51
C GLY A 318 -11.43 10.31 -3.88
N ILE A 319 -12.61 10.43 -4.50
CA ILE A 319 -13.28 11.70 -4.79
C ILE A 319 -14.44 11.84 -3.83
N SER A 320 -14.65 13.06 -3.26
CA SER A 320 -15.81 13.34 -2.43
C SER A 320 -17.12 13.17 -3.22
N ALA A 321 -18.09 12.51 -2.60
CA ALA A 321 -19.43 12.41 -3.18
C ALA A 321 -20.11 13.78 -3.34
N ASN A 322 -19.67 14.80 -2.61
CA ASN A 322 -20.23 16.15 -2.58
C ASN A 322 -19.45 17.15 -3.45
N THR A 323 -18.36 16.75 -4.11
CA THR A 323 -17.58 17.66 -4.96
C THR A 323 -18.46 18.26 -6.07
N LYS A 324 -18.25 19.55 -6.34
CA LYS A 324 -18.89 20.24 -7.47
C LYS A 324 -18.02 20.21 -8.72
N GLU A 325 -16.76 19.85 -8.57
CA GLU A 325 -15.74 19.89 -9.62
C GLU A 325 -15.37 18.47 -10.08
N GLU A 326 -16.38 17.60 -10.18
CA GLU A 326 -16.24 16.16 -10.48
C GLU A 326 -15.28 15.84 -11.62
N LYS A 327 -15.40 16.56 -12.74
CA LYS A 327 -14.56 16.31 -13.90
C LYS A 327 -13.09 16.63 -13.62
N MET A 328 -12.81 17.75 -12.97
CA MET A 328 -11.42 18.15 -12.65
C MET A 328 -10.85 17.26 -11.55
N ALA A 329 -11.67 16.85 -10.59
CA ALA A 329 -11.28 15.90 -9.58
C ALA A 329 -10.90 14.54 -10.20
N TRP A 330 -11.65 14.04 -11.16
CA TRP A 330 -11.34 12.81 -11.91
C TRP A 330 -10.03 12.92 -12.69
N GLU A 331 -9.84 14.02 -13.43
CA GLU A 331 -8.62 14.23 -14.21
C GLU A 331 -7.38 14.33 -13.30
N PHE A 332 -7.50 14.96 -12.13
CA PHE A 332 -6.40 15.03 -11.18
C PHE A 332 -6.14 13.67 -10.49
N LEU A 333 -7.20 12.94 -10.13
CA LEU A 333 -7.08 11.59 -9.60
C LEU A 333 -6.36 10.65 -10.59
N LYS A 334 -6.73 10.71 -11.89
CA LYS A 334 -6.01 9.97 -12.93
C LYS A 334 -4.54 10.40 -13.05
N LEU A 335 -4.26 11.69 -13.00
CA LEU A 335 -2.86 12.13 -13.05
C LEU A 335 -2.03 11.53 -11.90
N LEU A 336 -2.60 11.39 -10.72
CA LEU A 336 -1.90 10.80 -9.56
C LEU A 336 -1.74 9.29 -9.67
N THR A 337 -2.76 8.59 -10.18
CA THR A 337 -2.85 7.12 -10.08
C THR A 337 -2.60 6.37 -11.39
N TYR A 338 -2.71 7.05 -12.54
CA TYR A 338 -2.69 6.43 -13.87
C TYR A 338 -1.65 7.01 -14.84
N ASP A 339 -1.09 8.20 -14.54
CA ASP A 339 -0.03 8.80 -15.35
C ASP A 339 1.32 8.11 -15.05
N GLU A 340 1.93 7.53 -16.08
CA GLU A 340 3.14 6.72 -15.95
C GLU A 340 4.33 7.48 -15.38
N GLU A 341 4.47 8.78 -15.71
CA GLU A 341 5.56 9.61 -15.18
C GLU A 341 5.34 9.88 -13.69
N THR A 342 4.13 10.21 -13.29
CA THR A 342 3.78 10.42 -11.88
C THR A 342 3.96 9.13 -11.08
N GLN A 343 3.54 8.00 -11.63
CA GLN A 343 3.70 6.69 -11.03
C GLN A 343 5.17 6.22 -10.97
N MET A 344 6.02 6.62 -11.92
CA MET A 344 7.46 6.38 -11.85
C MET A 344 8.12 7.19 -10.72
N ASN A 345 7.62 8.39 -10.40
CA ASN A 345 8.13 9.17 -9.28
C ASN A 345 7.94 8.48 -7.92
N ILE A 346 7.04 7.50 -7.79
CA ILE A 346 6.91 6.69 -6.58
C ILE A 346 8.22 5.95 -6.28
N PHE A 347 8.89 5.42 -7.30
CA PHE A 347 10.18 4.77 -7.12
C PHE A 347 11.32 5.75 -6.77
N TYR A 348 11.22 7.02 -7.14
CA TYR A 348 12.23 8.03 -6.78
C TYR A 348 12.00 8.63 -5.39
N ASP A 349 10.75 8.96 -5.06
CA ASP A 349 10.42 9.85 -3.95
C ASP A 349 9.54 9.20 -2.86
N SER A 350 9.08 7.94 -3.05
CA SER A 350 8.33 7.16 -2.05
C SER A 350 8.97 5.79 -1.79
N GLN A 351 8.36 4.99 -0.92
CA GLN A 351 8.90 3.69 -0.52
C GLN A 351 8.09 2.49 -1.07
N GLY A 352 6.91 2.70 -1.61
CA GLY A 352 6.10 1.65 -2.21
C GLY A 352 6.43 1.41 -3.67
N ALA A 353 5.59 0.63 -4.32
CA ALA A 353 5.63 0.34 -5.75
C ALA A 353 4.51 1.07 -6.49
N SER A 354 4.73 1.33 -7.79
CA SER A 354 3.68 1.81 -8.68
C SER A 354 2.57 0.77 -8.79
N VAL A 355 1.36 1.25 -8.91
CA VAL A 355 0.17 0.42 -9.13
C VAL A 355 -0.01 0.01 -10.59
N LEU A 356 0.81 0.56 -11.50
CA LEU A 356 0.76 0.26 -12.94
C LEU A 356 1.77 -0.82 -13.31
N LYS A 357 1.30 -1.85 -14.04
CA LYS A 357 2.09 -3.01 -14.48
C LYS A 357 3.33 -2.60 -15.27
N ASN A 358 3.14 -1.79 -16.29
CA ASN A 358 4.22 -1.36 -17.19
C ASN A 358 5.28 -0.48 -16.50
N VAL A 359 4.91 0.24 -15.43
CA VAL A 359 5.85 1.05 -14.65
C VAL A 359 6.67 0.16 -13.72
N THR A 360 6.02 -0.70 -12.94
CA THR A 360 6.68 -1.58 -11.97
C THR A 360 7.54 -2.66 -12.65
N GLU A 361 7.14 -3.17 -13.82
CA GLU A 361 7.90 -4.18 -14.55
C GLU A 361 8.97 -3.58 -15.50
N SER A 362 9.18 -2.26 -15.43
CA SER A 362 10.09 -1.57 -16.33
C SER A 362 11.56 -1.73 -15.92
N LYS A 363 12.45 -1.70 -16.90
CA LYS A 363 13.91 -1.63 -16.64
C LYS A 363 14.33 -0.34 -15.93
N GLN A 364 13.56 0.75 -16.09
CA GLN A 364 13.84 2.01 -15.41
C GLN A 364 13.63 1.86 -13.91
N MET A 365 12.57 1.19 -13.49
CA MET A 365 12.34 0.86 -12.07
C MET A 365 13.50 0.06 -11.48
N GLU A 366 13.96 -1.01 -12.19
CA GLU A 366 15.08 -1.82 -11.74
C GLU A 366 16.36 -0.98 -11.56
N GLN A 367 16.63 -0.04 -12.47
CA GLN A 367 17.77 0.87 -12.37
C GLN A 367 17.66 1.80 -11.14
N ILE A 368 16.49 2.39 -10.90
CA ILE A 368 16.26 3.26 -9.74
C ILE A 368 16.47 2.50 -8.43
N VAL A 369 15.88 1.30 -8.33
CA VAL A 369 16.05 0.46 -7.13
C VAL A 369 17.48 -0.01 -6.98
N GLN A 370 18.22 -0.19 -8.07
CA GLN A 370 19.65 -0.57 -8.07
C GLN A 370 20.55 0.57 -7.58
N GLU A 371 20.26 1.82 -7.91
CA GLU A 371 21.04 2.98 -7.44
C GLU A 371 21.08 3.08 -5.91
N ASP A 372 20.06 2.55 -5.25
CA ASP A 372 19.97 2.49 -3.79
C ASP A 372 20.78 1.34 -3.16
N MET A 373 21.44 0.48 -3.95
CA MET A 373 22.09 -0.76 -3.50
C MET A 373 23.58 -0.66 -3.37
N GLU A 374 24.16 -1.52 -2.52
CA GLU A 374 25.61 -1.72 -2.42
C GLU A 374 26.06 -2.84 -3.39
N GLU A 375 27.35 -2.83 -3.72
CA GLU A 375 27.96 -3.86 -4.58
C GLU A 375 27.78 -5.26 -3.95
N GLY A 376 27.21 -6.17 -4.71
CA GLY A 376 26.94 -7.56 -4.27
C GLY A 376 25.54 -7.82 -3.74
N ASP A 377 24.68 -6.79 -3.66
CA ASP A 377 23.25 -6.96 -3.33
C ASP A 377 22.46 -7.46 -4.52
N THR A 378 21.44 -8.24 -4.24
CA THR A 378 20.47 -8.65 -5.26
C THR A 378 19.39 -7.59 -5.40
N VAL A 379 19.22 -7.09 -6.62
CA VAL A 379 18.13 -6.18 -6.98
C VAL A 379 16.85 -6.98 -7.16
N ILE A 380 15.76 -6.55 -6.57
CA ILE A 380 14.47 -7.17 -6.87
C ILE A 380 14.18 -7.01 -8.37
N ASN A 381 13.87 -8.12 -9.03
CA ASN A 381 13.47 -8.12 -10.42
C ASN A 381 12.05 -7.56 -10.56
N GLY A 382 11.84 -6.64 -11.52
CA GLY A 382 10.55 -6.01 -11.75
C GLY A 382 9.45 -7.01 -12.10
N LYS A 383 9.76 -8.10 -12.79
CA LYS A 383 8.80 -9.16 -13.08
C LYS A 383 8.39 -9.94 -11.83
N LEU A 384 9.35 -10.22 -10.94
CA LEU A 384 9.04 -10.87 -9.65
C LEU A 384 8.14 -9.96 -8.81
N LEU A 385 8.49 -8.68 -8.70
CA LEU A 385 7.68 -7.69 -7.97
C LEU A 385 6.27 -7.60 -8.57
N GLY A 386 6.17 -7.49 -9.91
CA GLY A 386 4.89 -7.45 -10.61
C GLY A 386 4.05 -8.71 -10.39
N LYS A 387 4.66 -9.89 -10.45
CA LYS A 387 3.98 -11.18 -10.15
C LYS A 387 3.42 -11.20 -8.73
N VAL A 388 4.23 -10.83 -7.74
CA VAL A 388 3.80 -10.84 -6.33
C VAL A 388 2.66 -9.85 -6.09
N ILE A 389 2.68 -8.68 -6.75
CA ILE A 389 1.57 -7.73 -6.66
C ILE A 389 0.32 -8.30 -7.37
N GLU A 390 0.44 -8.79 -8.62
CA GLU A 390 -0.72 -9.26 -9.39
C GLU A 390 -1.44 -10.44 -8.74
N GLU A 391 -0.69 -11.40 -8.21
CA GLU A 391 -1.20 -12.60 -7.56
C GLU A 391 -1.54 -12.37 -6.08
N GLY A 392 -1.28 -11.17 -5.56
CA GLY A 392 -1.39 -10.86 -4.14
C GLY A 392 -2.79 -11.06 -3.56
N HIS A 393 -2.84 -11.51 -2.32
CA HIS A 393 -4.08 -11.70 -1.58
C HIS A 393 -4.68 -10.35 -1.21
N VAL A 394 -5.97 -10.18 -1.50
CA VAL A 394 -6.77 -9.01 -1.14
C VAL A 394 -7.92 -9.45 -0.24
N GLU A 395 -8.00 -8.84 0.92
CA GLU A 395 -9.08 -9.10 1.86
C GLU A 395 -10.42 -8.52 1.39
N PRO A 396 -11.54 -9.17 1.72
CA PRO A 396 -12.86 -8.67 1.37
C PRO A 396 -13.18 -7.37 2.08
N GLN A 397 -13.73 -6.40 1.35
CA GLN A 397 -14.07 -5.08 1.87
C GLN A 397 -15.52 -5.06 2.38
N PHE A 398 -15.71 -4.83 3.69
CA PHE A 398 -17.01 -4.68 4.33
C PHE A 398 -16.93 -3.83 5.61
N LYS A 399 -18.03 -3.21 6.00
CA LYS A 399 -18.09 -2.18 7.04
C LYS A 399 -17.42 -2.53 8.37
N LYS A 400 -17.49 -3.80 8.79
CA LYS A 400 -16.98 -4.27 10.11
C LYS A 400 -15.63 -4.97 10.00
N TYR A 401 -14.97 -4.93 8.84
CA TYR A 401 -13.74 -5.67 8.57
C TYR A 401 -12.66 -5.42 9.63
N GLU A 402 -12.31 -4.16 9.87
CA GLU A 402 -11.20 -3.78 10.75
C GLU A 402 -11.34 -4.34 12.17
N GLN A 403 -12.53 -4.17 12.76
CA GLN A 403 -12.76 -4.64 14.12
C GLN A 403 -12.87 -6.18 14.20
N ALA A 404 -13.48 -6.80 13.19
CA ALA A 404 -13.58 -8.26 13.11
C ALA A 404 -12.19 -8.88 12.91
N MET A 405 -11.34 -8.26 12.07
CA MET A 405 -9.97 -8.70 11.84
C MET A 405 -9.10 -8.53 13.08
N ALA A 406 -9.13 -7.37 13.75
CA ALA A 406 -8.38 -7.12 14.97
C ALA A 406 -8.73 -8.12 16.08
N LEU A 407 -10.01 -8.43 16.24
CA LEU A 407 -10.45 -9.45 17.21
C LEU A 407 -9.95 -10.85 16.82
N THR A 408 -10.02 -11.20 15.53
CA THR A 408 -9.55 -12.49 15.02
C THR A 408 -8.05 -12.65 15.23
N ASP A 409 -7.26 -11.65 14.86
CA ASP A 409 -5.80 -11.66 15.02
C ASP A 409 -5.39 -11.82 16.49
N SER A 410 -6.01 -11.03 17.37
CA SER A 410 -5.73 -11.11 18.81
C SER A 410 -6.01 -12.51 19.39
N GLU A 411 -7.09 -13.15 18.99
CA GLU A 411 -7.45 -14.48 19.51
C GLU A 411 -6.59 -15.60 18.88
N ILE A 412 -6.23 -15.50 17.60
CA ILE A 412 -5.31 -16.48 16.97
C ILE A 412 -3.92 -16.41 17.62
N LYS A 413 -3.40 -15.21 17.89
CA LYS A 413 -2.15 -15.04 18.62
C LYS A 413 -2.18 -15.71 20.00
N LYS A 414 -3.27 -15.56 20.75
CA LYS A 414 -3.44 -16.27 22.04
C LYS A 414 -3.51 -17.80 21.86
N ILE A 415 -4.13 -18.32 20.79
CA ILE A 415 -4.15 -19.73 20.48
C ILE A 415 -2.72 -20.27 20.28
N LEU A 416 -1.87 -19.50 19.61
CA LEU A 416 -0.47 -19.86 19.37
C LEU A 416 0.38 -19.74 20.65
N GLU A 417 0.23 -18.67 21.42
CA GLU A 417 1.02 -18.41 22.63
C GLU A 417 0.70 -19.36 23.80
N GLU A 418 -0.58 -19.73 23.95
CA GLU A 418 -1.06 -20.55 25.06
C GLU A 418 -1.15 -22.04 24.73
N ASP A 419 -0.62 -22.45 23.57
CA ASP A 419 -0.66 -23.85 23.06
C ASP A 419 -2.04 -24.50 23.13
N LYS A 420 -3.08 -23.72 22.78
CA LYS A 420 -4.47 -24.21 22.78
C LYS A 420 -4.73 -25.10 21.57
N ASP A 421 -5.69 -26.02 21.70
CA ASP A 421 -6.17 -26.81 20.55
C ASP A 421 -6.71 -25.89 19.44
N VAL A 422 -6.08 -25.91 18.26
CA VAL A 422 -6.36 -24.99 17.16
C VAL A 422 -7.81 -25.15 16.69
N ASP A 423 -8.23 -26.37 16.36
CA ASP A 423 -9.52 -26.61 15.71
C ASP A 423 -10.70 -26.27 16.62
N SER A 424 -10.60 -26.60 17.90
CA SER A 424 -11.63 -26.27 18.89
C SER A 424 -11.76 -24.78 19.12
N ASN A 425 -10.63 -24.07 19.21
CA ASN A 425 -10.62 -22.64 19.45
C ASN A 425 -11.04 -21.84 18.22
N LEU A 426 -10.67 -22.25 17.00
CA LEU A 426 -11.17 -21.64 15.77
C LEU A 426 -12.70 -21.77 15.62
N LYS A 427 -13.30 -22.89 16.06
CA LYS A 427 -14.77 -23.05 16.10
C LYS A 427 -15.43 -22.06 17.07
N ILE A 428 -14.83 -21.84 18.23
CA ILE A 428 -15.34 -20.89 19.22
C ILE A 428 -15.20 -19.47 18.66
N LEU A 429 -14.03 -19.15 18.12
CA LEU A 429 -13.74 -17.84 17.54
C LEU A 429 -14.68 -17.52 16.38
N GLN A 430 -14.92 -18.45 15.45
CA GLN A 430 -15.86 -18.27 14.36
C GLN A 430 -17.27 -17.89 14.86
N ARG A 431 -17.77 -18.54 15.91
CA ARG A 431 -19.09 -18.20 16.50
C ARG A 431 -19.09 -16.80 17.09
N THR A 432 -18.00 -16.40 17.76
CA THR A 432 -17.84 -15.06 18.34
C THR A 432 -17.86 -14.01 17.26
N ILE A 433 -17.04 -14.20 16.20
CA ILE A 433 -16.96 -13.26 15.08
C ILE A 433 -18.30 -13.19 14.34
N ASN A 434 -18.95 -14.33 14.05
CA ASN A 434 -20.27 -14.33 13.40
C ASN A 434 -21.34 -13.62 14.25
N GLY A 435 -21.28 -13.78 15.58
CA GLY A 435 -22.14 -13.00 16.50
C GLY A 435 -21.90 -11.49 16.40
N TYR A 436 -20.65 -11.06 16.21
CA TYR A 436 -20.30 -9.66 16.01
C TYR A 436 -20.75 -9.12 14.64
N LEU A 437 -20.61 -9.92 13.58
CA LEU A 437 -20.95 -9.51 12.22
C LEU A 437 -22.47 -9.28 12.04
N ILE A 438 -23.31 -10.02 12.75
CA ILE A 438 -24.79 -9.94 12.65
C ILE A 438 -25.36 -8.72 13.42
N GLN A 439 -24.70 -8.22 14.45
CA GLN A 439 -25.13 -7.04 15.23
C GLN A 439 -25.07 -5.77 14.39
#